data_5b6bb1f9c7a9fd7200cab75105fbaf3f
#
_entry.id   5b6bb1f9c7a9fd7200cab75105fbaf3f
#
_cell.length_a   1.000
_cell.length_b   1.000
_cell.length_c   1.000
_cell.angle_alpha   90.00
_cell.angle_beta   90.00
_cell.angle_gamma   90.00
#
_symmetry.space_group_name_H-M   'P 1'
#
loop_
_entity.id
_entity.type
_entity.pdbx_description
1 polymer ?
#
loop_
_entity_poly.entity_id
_entity_poly.type
_entity_poly.pdbx_seq_one_letter_code
_entity_poly.pdbx_strand_id
1 'polypeptide(L)'
;MKAIQYYGPQEIKYEEVMVKPPEEGEVVVKVMAALTCGTDVKTFRRGHPVLIKEVPSGFGHEFSGIVEKVGRGVTEVKVGDRVVAANSAPCGECFYCKKQEYNLCENLDLLNGAYAQYITVPARIVKKNMLILPDSLSFERAAFCEPLANVVHGAERTGIKPGDTVGIIGIGPIGLMFARVAKLMGARVIVAGRNPIKLKAAEDFAHADEIVDLTKYKNPTMIFREFSDEGFGLDVAIECVGLPEIWEQIFDCVRPGGTVHFFGGCKSGSKVCLDTTKMHYGDIKIMSVFHHTPKYFRKALDYIASGDIEVEKLITETLPLEKVEYAMQQHIEGKAIKFLINPWA
;
A
#
# COMPACT_ATOMS: atom_id res chain seq x y z
N MET A 1 -10.61 -12.73 22.63
CA MET A 1 -9.68 -12.98 21.52
C MET A 1 -8.33 -12.38 21.82
N LYS A 2 -7.29 -12.96 21.28
CA LYS A 2 -5.95 -12.34 21.31
C LYS A 2 -5.86 -11.26 20.25
N ALA A 3 -5.26 -10.11 20.59
CA ALA A 3 -5.10 -8.96 19.71
C ALA A 3 -3.90 -8.10 20.14
N ILE A 4 -3.39 -7.33 19.18
CA ILE A 4 -2.47 -6.23 19.45
C ILE A 4 -3.30 -4.96 19.66
N GLN A 5 -3.11 -4.32 20.81
CA GLN A 5 -3.68 -3.01 21.13
C GLN A 5 -2.60 -1.94 21.13
N TYR A 6 -2.90 -0.82 20.49
CA TYR A 6 -2.03 0.36 20.43
C TYR A 6 -2.40 1.35 21.54
N TYR A 7 -1.43 1.71 22.37
CA TYR A 7 -1.58 2.62 23.52
C TYR A 7 -0.94 3.99 23.29
N GLY A 8 -0.04 4.08 22.32
CA GLY A 8 0.68 5.31 21.99
C GLY A 8 1.96 5.03 21.21
N PRO A 9 2.73 6.07 20.85
CA PRO A 9 4.01 5.88 20.18
C PRO A 9 4.94 4.94 20.95
N GLN A 10 5.42 3.91 20.25
CA GLN A 10 6.29 2.84 20.77
C GLN A 10 5.63 1.96 21.86
N GLU A 11 4.31 2.04 22.02
CA GLU A 11 3.59 1.24 23.00
C GLU A 11 2.45 0.47 22.33
N ILE A 12 2.68 -0.83 22.09
CA ILE A 12 1.67 -1.81 21.69
C ILE A 12 1.70 -2.99 22.66
N LYS A 13 0.54 -3.62 22.89
CA LYS A 13 0.43 -4.76 23.81
C LYS A 13 -0.30 -5.92 23.15
N TYR A 14 0.24 -7.12 23.34
CA TYR A 14 -0.45 -8.35 23.02
C TYR A 14 -1.30 -8.75 24.24
N GLU A 15 -2.62 -8.70 24.07
CA GLU A 15 -3.53 -8.91 25.18
C GLU A 15 -4.84 -9.57 24.75
N GLU A 16 -5.65 -9.95 25.72
CA GLU A 16 -6.96 -10.53 25.49
C GLU A 16 -8.03 -9.47 25.54
N VAL A 17 -8.81 -9.33 24.47
CA VAL A 17 -9.90 -8.37 24.33
C VAL A 17 -11.21 -9.07 24.00
N MET A 18 -12.35 -8.43 24.34
CA MET A 18 -13.68 -8.93 23.98
C MET A 18 -13.95 -8.74 22.49
N VAL A 19 -14.54 -9.76 21.86
CA VAL A 19 -15.12 -9.63 20.51
C VAL A 19 -16.56 -9.12 20.69
N LYS A 20 -16.84 -7.92 20.24
CA LYS A 20 -18.21 -7.38 20.27
C LYS A 20 -19.06 -8.14 19.22
N PRO A 21 -20.34 -8.45 19.53
CA PRO A 21 -21.27 -8.91 18.52
C PRO A 21 -21.38 -7.89 17.38
N PRO A 22 -21.57 -8.33 16.13
CA PRO A 22 -21.75 -7.39 15.02
C PRO A 22 -23.09 -6.66 15.14
N GLU A 23 -23.07 -5.36 14.91
CA GLU A 23 -24.27 -4.54 14.79
C GLU A 23 -24.93 -4.71 13.41
N GLU A 24 -25.99 -3.91 13.14
CA GLU A 24 -26.69 -3.97 11.86
C GLU A 24 -25.75 -3.62 10.68
N GLY A 25 -25.67 -4.50 9.71
CA GLY A 25 -24.79 -4.37 8.53
C GLY A 25 -23.31 -4.71 8.76
N GLU A 26 -22.89 -4.95 10.00
CA GLU A 26 -21.51 -5.31 10.33
C GLU A 26 -21.23 -6.81 10.16
N VAL A 27 -19.96 -7.14 10.03
CA VAL A 27 -19.47 -8.53 9.93
C VAL A 27 -18.28 -8.72 10.84
N VAL A 28 -18.27 -9.81 11.61
CA VAL A 28 -17.06 -10.27 12.30
C VAL A 28 -16.30 -11.24 11.39
N VAL A 29 -15.06 -10.94 11.10
CA VAL A 29 -14.16 -11.79 10.30
C VAL A 29 -13.14 -12.44 11.22
N LYS A 30 -13.01 -13.76 11.11
CA LYS A 30 -11.87 -14.53 11.65
C LYS A 30 -10.68 -14.24 10.75
N VAL A 31 -9.69 -13.48 11.25
CA VAL A 31 -8.50 -13.10 10.49
C VAL A 31 -7.62 -14.32 10.29
N MET A 32 -7.34 -14.66 9.06
CA MET A 32 -6.46 -15.79 8.70
C MET A 32 -5.06 -15.33 8.32
N ALA A 33 -4.95 -14.11 7.79
CA ALA A 33 -3.70 -13.49 7.41
C ALA A 33 -3.81 -11.97 7.58
N ALA A 34 -2.80 -11.34 8.16
CA ALA A 34 -2.62 -9.89 8.18
C ALA A 34 -1.19 -9.53 7.77
N LEU A 35 -0.99 -8.35 7.19
CA LEU A 35 0.31 -7.91 6.70
C LEU A 35 0.76 -6.64 7.40
N THR A 36 2.07 -6.52 7.60
CA THR A 36 2.66 -5.29 8.13
C THR A 36 2.78 -4.21 7.04
N CYS A 37 2.54 -2.96 7.41
CA CYS A 37 2.58 -1.80 6.51
C CYS A 37 3.55 -0.73 7.01
N GLY A 38 4.12 0.04 6.08
CA GLY A 38 4.92 1.22 6.42
C GLY A 38 4.13 2.28 7.22
N THR A 39 2.80 2.31 7.06
CA THR A 39 1.91 3.15 7.86
C THR A 39 1.86 2.69 9.31
N ASP A 40 1.84 1.36 9.57
CA ASP A 40 1.89 0.81 10.93
C ASP A 40 3.21 1.19 11.61
N VAL A 41 4.33 1.07 10.88
CA VAL A 41 5.65 1.48 11.39
C VAL A 41 5.68 2.98 11.73
N LYS A 42 5.12 3.83 10.87
CA LYS A 42 5.02 5.28 11.13
C LYS A 42 4.13 5.55 12.35
N THR A 43 2.99 4.85 12.46
CA THR A 43 2.06 4.95 13.59
C THR A 43 2.71 4.48 14.89
N PHE A 44 3.40 3.35 14.88
CA PHE A 44 4.17 2.85 16.02
C PHE A 44 5.22 3.86 16.49
N ARG A 45 5.96 4.50 15.58
CA ARG A 45 7.02 5.46 15.94
C ARG A 45 6.53 6.80 16.47
N ARG A 46 5.40 7.34 15.97
CA ARG A 46 5.02 8.75 16.21
C ARG A 46 3.52 9.01 16.31
N GLY A 47 2.69 7.97 16.29
CA GLY A 47 1.24 8.10 16.22
C GLY A 47 0.73 8.45 14.81
N HIS A 48 -0.60 8.40 14.66
CA HIS A 48 -1.28 8.74 13.42
C HIS A 48 -2.67 9.33 13.72
N PRO A 49 -2.84 10.66 13.67
CA PRO A 49 -4.04 11.32 14.20
C PRO A 49 -5.33 10.99 13.45
N VAL A 50 -5.23 10.47 12.22
CA VAL A 50 -6.41 10.10 11.41
C VAL A 50 -6.81 8.64 11.65
N LEU A 51 -5.85 7.71 11.72
CA LEU A 51 -6.13 6.28 11.94
C LEU A 51 -6.39 5.95 13.41
N ILE A 52 -5.72 6.64 14.32
CA ILE A 52 -5.83 6.43 15.78
C ILE A 52 -6.55 7.64 16.37
N LYS A 53 -7.84 7.51 16.61
CA LYS A 53 -8.68 8.56 17.19
C LYS A 53 -8.70 8.51 18.71
N GLU A 54 -8.52 7.33 19.28
CA GLU A 54 -8.53 7.07 20.72
C GLU A 54 -7.57 5.91 21.06
N VAL A 55 -7.15 5.82 22.29
CA VAL A 55 -6.31 4.72 22.81
C VAL A 55 -6.95 4.16 24.09
N PRO A 56 -6.91 2.82 24.31
CA PRO A 56 -6.34 1.81 23.41
C PRO A 56 -7.17 1.63 22.14
N SER A 57 -6.49 1.30 21.01
CA SER A 57 -7.17 0.99 19.77
C SER A 57 -6.59 -0.28 19.13
N GLY A 58 -7.37 -0.94 18.29
CA GLY A 58 -6.85 -2.00 17.43
C GLY A 58 -5.72 -1.51 16.53
N PHE A 59 -4.84 -2.41 16.05
CA PHE A 59 -3.67 -2.09 15.25
C PHE A 59 -3.58 -2.97 14.00
N GLY A 60 -3.05 -2.44 12.89
CA GLY A 60 -2.98 -3.13 11.59
C GLY A 60 -4.25 -2.95 10.74
N HIS A 61 -4.11 -2.99 9.42
CA HIS A 61 -5.22 -2.66 8.50
C HIS A 61 -5.22 -3.44 7.16
N GLU A 62 -4.26 -4.32 6.93
CA GLU A 62 -4.19 -5.18 5.73
C GLU A 62 -4.50 -6.61 6.17
N PHE A 63 -5.62 -7.20 5.73
CA PHE A 63 -6.02 -8.55 6.19
C PHE A 63 -6.95 -9.27 5.22
N SER A 64 -7.06 -10.58 5.43
CA SER A 64 -8.05 -11.46 4.82
C SER A 64 -8.48 -12.53 5.83
N GLY A 65 -9.63 -13.17 5.61
CA GLY A 65 -10.12 -14.15 6.55
C GLY A 65 -11.43 -14.81 6.15
N ILE A 66 -12.12 -15.34 7.16
CA ILE A 66 -13.37 -16.06 7.02
C ILE A 66 -14.47 -15.31 7.80
N VAL A 67 -15.62 -15.14 7.21
CA VAL A 67 -16.78 -14.55 7.88
C VAL A 67 -17.20 -15.47 9.03
N GLU A 68 -17.08 -14.99 10.25
CA GLU A 68 -17.41 -15.73 11.48
C GLU A 68 -18.85 -15.44 11.95
N LYS A 69 -19.27 -14.16 11.89
CA LYS A 69 -20.61 -13.71 12.26
C LYS A 69 -21.06 -12.59 11.33
N VAL A 70 -22.37 -12.54 11.09
CA VAL A 70 -22.99 -11.45 10.32
C VAL A 70 -24.03 -10.73 11.19
N GLY A 71 -24.06 -9.40 11.10
CA GLY A 71 -25.08 -8.57 11.73
C GLY A 71 -26.41 -8.63 10.94
N ARG A 72 -27.46 -8.09 11.55
CA ARG A 72 -28.77 -7.99 10.89
C ARG A 72 -28.65 -7.20 9.57
N GLY A 73 -29.33 -7.62 8.53
CA GLY A 73 -29.43 -6.92 7.25
C GLY A 73 -28.23 -7.09 6.31
N VAL A 74 -27.21 -7.86 6.69
CA VAL A 74 -26.10 -8.22 5.77
C VAL A 74 -26.58 -9.17 4.71
N THR A 75 -26.36 -8.84 3.46
CA THR A 75 -26.72 -9.64 2.27
C THR A 75 -25.53 -9.92 1.35
N GLU A 76 -24.45 -9.18 1.51
CA GLU A 76 -23.25 -9.21 0.68
C GLU A 76 -22.41 -10.48 0.88
N VAL A 77 -22.42 -11.02 2.10
CA VAL A 77 -21.67 -12.19 2.52
C VAL A 77 -22.43 -13.02 3.55
N LYS A 78 -22.03 -14.28 3.73
CA LYS A 78 -22.57 -15.20 4.75
C LYS A 78 -21.44 -15.80 5.59
N VAL A 79 -21.83 -16.39 6.74
CA VAL A 79 -20.90 -17.14 7.59
C VAL A 79 -20.22 -18.25 6.79
N GLY A 80 -18.90 -18.35 6.93
CA GLY A 80 -18.06 -19.29 6.20
C GLY A 80 -17.47 -18.75 4.91
N ASP A 81 -17.94 -17.62 4.37
CA ASP A 81 -17.36 -17.01 3.17
C ASP A 81 -15.90 -16.59 3.45
N ARG A 82 -15.04 -16.85 2.48
CA ARG A 82 -13.64 -16.40 2.46
C ARG A 82 -13.60 -14.99 1.89
N VAL A 83 -13.05 -14.05 2.63
CA VAL A 83 -13.14 -12.63 2.28
C VAL A 83 -11.83 -11.87 2.44
N VAL A 84 -11.70 -10.78 1.69
CA VAL A 84 -10.80 -9.68 1.95
C VAL A 84 -11.60 -8.40 2.08
N ALA A 85 -11.24 -7.53 3.02
CA ALA A 85 -11.87 -6.24 3.18
C ALA A 85 -10.82 -5.13 3.13
N ALA A 86 -11.19 -4.01 2.48
CA ALA A 86 -10.35 -2.82 2.52
C ALA A 86 -10.41 -2.17 3.90
N ASN A 87 -9.41 -1.36 4.20
CA ASN A 87 -9.35 -0.57 5.43
C ASN A 87 -10.22 0.69 5.40
N SER A 88 -11.01 0.90 4.34
CA SER A 88 -11.89 2.07 4.24
C SER A 88 -13.05 1.89 3.27
N ALA A 89 -14.07 2.75 3.43
CA ALA A 89 -15.14 2.89 2.45
C ALA A 89 -15.66 4.34 2.34
N PRO A 90 -15.94 4.84 1.12
CA PRO A 90 -16.48 6.18 0.90
C PRO A 90 -17.97 6.26 1.28
N CYS A 91 -18.44 7.44 1.73
CA CYS A 91 -19.84 7.63 2.09
C CYS A 91 -20.80 7.50 0.88
N GLY A 92 -20.39 7.94 -0.29
CA GLY A 92 -21.19 7.88 -1.52
C GLY A 92 -22.03 9.13 -1.82
N GLU A 93 -22.10 10.11 -0.92
CA GLU A 93 -23.03 11.26 -0.99
C GLU A 93 -22.35 12.63 -0.90
N CYS A 94 -21.13 12.73 -0.38
CA CYS A 94 -20.41 13.99 -0.27
C CYS A 94 -19.99 14.55 -1.63
N PHE A 95 -19.46 15.77 -1.64
CA PHE A 95 -19.02 16.45 -2.85
C PHE A 95 -18.07 15.61 -3.71
N TYR A 96 -17.05 15.03 -3.10
CA TYR A 96 -16.06 14.20 -3.81
C TYR A 96 -16.65 12.87 -4.31
N CYS A 97 -17.50 12.23 -3.50
CA CYS A 97 -18.16 11.00 -3.92
C CYS A 97 -19.06 11.21 -5.15
N LYS A 98 -19.79 12.33 -5.23
CA LYS A 98 -20.62 12.70 -6.40
C LYS A 98 -19.78 12.93 -7.66
N LYS A 99 -18.49 13.31 -7.48
CA LYS A 99 -17.50 13.42 -8.57
C LYS A 99 -16.74 12.13 -8.86
N GLN A 100 -17.09 11.03 -8.17
CA GLN A 100 -16.39 9.74 -8.25
C GLN A 100 -14.91 9.78 -7.73
N GLU A 101 -14.56 10.82 -7.01
CA GLU A 101 -13.28 10.98 -6.33
C GLU A 101 -13.36 10.35 -4.92
N TYR A 102 -13.67 9.06 -4.87
CA TYR A 102 -14.00 8.31 -3.65
C TYR A 102 -12.88 8.29 -2.60
N ASN A 103 -11.63 8.35 -3.05
CA ASN A 103 -10.44 8.44 -2.20
C ASN A 103 -10.34 9.78 -1.42
N LEU A 104 -11.03 10.81 -1.87
CA LEU A 104 -11.11 12.13 -1.24
C LEU A 104 -12.40 12.33 -0.43
N CYS A 105 -13.13 11.26 -0.13
CA CYS A 105 -14.37 11.31 0.62
C CYS A 105 -14.20 12.07 1.96
N GLU A 106 -15.07 13.06 2.21
CA GLU A 106 -15.05 13.88 3.45
C GLU A 106 -15.42 13.07 4.70
N ASN A 107 -16.13 11.96 4.51
CA ASN A 107 -16.56 11.04 5.56
C ASN A 107 -16.14 9.61 5.21
N LEU A 108 -14.83 9.41 5.08
CA LEU A 108 -14.26 8.10 4.82
C LEU A 108 -14.33 7.25 6.08
N ASP A 109 -15.03 6.10 6.03
CA ASP A 109 -14.91 5.10 7.08
C ASP A 109 -13.51 4.50 7.05
N LEU A 110 -12.91 4.35 8.22
CA LEU A 110 -11.59 3.75 8.38
C LEU A 110 -11.67 2.56 9.32
N LEU A 111 -10.94 1.50 9.00
CA LEU A 111 -10.85 0.27 9.77
C LEU A 111 -9.38 0.02 10.16
N ASN A 112 -9.17 -0.24 11.45
CA ASN A 112 -7.91 -0.66 12.02
C ASN A 112 -8.16 -1.82 13.00
N GLY A 113 -7.16 -2.65 13.31
CA GLY A 113 -7.32 -3.78 14.22
C GLY A 113 -7.10 -5.16 13.58
N ALA A 114 -6.42 -5.22 12.44
CA ALA A 114 -6.16 -6.46 11.72
C ALA A 114 -5.18 -7.40 12.46
N TYR A 115 -4.33 -6.90 13.37
CA TYR A 115 -3.48 -7.75 14.19
C TYR A 115 -4.26 -8.32 15.38
N ALA A 116 -5.25 -9.15 15.06
CA ALA A 116 -6.15 -9.79 16.00
C ALA A 116 -6.69 -11.10 15.43
N GLN A 117 -7.19 -11.98 16.30
CA GLN A 117 -7.85 -13.22 15.85
C GLN A 117 -9.19 -12.94 15.13
N TYR A 118 -9.88 -11.87 15.50
CA TYR A 118 -11.12 -11.43 14.89
C TYR A 118 -11.13 -9.92 14.71
N ILE A 119 -11.78 -9.46 13.66
CA ILE A 119 -11.99 -8.03 13.40
C ILE A 119 -13.46 -7.79 13.05
N THR A 120 -14.08 -6.76 13.62
CA THR A 120 -15.42 -6.33 13.23
C THR A 120 -15.29 -5.31 12.09
N VAL A 121 -15.86 -5.64 10.94
CA VAL A 121 -15.84 -4.81 9.75
C VAL A 121 -17.09 -3.96 9.70
N PRO A 122 -16.98 -2.61 9.65
CA PRO A 122 -18.12 -1.69 9.61
C PRO A 122 -19.03 -1.92 8.40
N ALA A 123 -20.32 -1.68 8.57
CA ALA A 123 -21.38 -1.90 7.58
C ALA A 123 -21.08 -1.30 6.20
N ARG A 124 -20.51 -0.09 6.16
CA ARG A 124 -20.18 0.58 4.91
C ARG A 124 -19.04 -0.11 4.16
N ILE A 125 -18.04 -0.62 4.88
CA ILE A 125 -16.94 -1.39 4.29
C ILE A 125 -17.47 -2.74 3.79
N VAL A 126 -18.32 -3.43 4.57
CA VAL A 126 -18.99 -4.66 4.13
C VAL A 126 -19.69 -4.43 2.80
N LYS A 127 -20.51 -3.40 2.70
CA LYS A 127 -21.31 -3.10 1.51
C LYS A 127 -20.51 -2.67 0.28
N LYS A 128 -19.38 -1.97 0.46
CA LYS A 128 -18.68 -1.32 -0.65
C LYS A 128 -17.31 -1.91 -0.97
N ASN A 129 -16.62 -2.45 0.03
CA ASN A 129 -15.21 -2.82 -0.06
C ASN A 129 -14.86 -4.14 0.65
N MET A 130 -15.82 -5.04 0.84
CA MET A 130 -15.57 -6.44 1.18
C MET A 130 -15.79 -7.29 -0.08
N LEU A 131 -14.85 -8.17 -0.38
CA LEU A 131 -14.87 -9.02 -1.57
C LEU A 131 -14.74 -10.48 -1.17
N ILE A 132 -15.57 -11.34 -1.78
CA ILE A 132 -15.45 -12.80 -1.65
C ILE A 132 -14.23 -13.26 -2.45
N LEU A 133 -13.43 -14.13 -1.85
CA LEU A 133 -12.23 -14.68 -2.47
C LEU A 133 -12.57 -15.90 -3.33
N PRO A 134 -11.92 -16.07 -4.49
CA PRO A 134 -11.91 -17.34 -5.20
C PRO A 134 -11.37 -18.47 -4.29
N ASP A 135 -11.90 -19.68 -4.43
CA ASP A 135 -11.51 -20.83 -3.60
C ASP A 135 -10.01 -21.16 -3.71
N SER A 136 -9.43 -20.94 -4.88
CA SER A 136 -8.01 -21.17 -5.15
C SER A 136 -7.06 -20.13 -4.58
N LEU A 137 -7.56 -18.97 -4.14
CA LEU A 137 -6.70 -17.88 -3.65
C LEU A 137 -6.43 -18.04 -2.16
N SER A 138 -5.15 -18.06 -1.76
CA SER A 138 -4.77 -18.13 -0.34
C SER A 138 -5.06 -16.81 0.39
N PHE A 139 -5.23 -16.88 1.71
CA PHE A 139 -5.46 -15.69 2.54
C PHE A 139 -4.24 -14.78 2.57
N GLU A 140 -3.03 -15.35 2.59
CA GLU A 140 -1.78 -14.62 2.59
C GLU A 140 -1.65 -13.72 1.36
N ARG A 141 -1.99 -14.26 0.19
CA ARG A 141 -2.00 -13.48 -1.06
C ARG A 141 -3.11 -12.43 -1.06
N ALA A 142 -4.31 -12.80 -0.62
CA ALA A 142 -5.46 -11.90 -0.59
C ALA A 142 -5.24 -10.67 0.31
N ALA A 143 -4.50 -10.80 1.42
CA ALA A 143 -4.20 -9.68 2.32
C ALA A 143 -3.42 -8.54 1.63
N PHE A 144 -2.73 -8.80 0.51
CA PHE A 144 -2.07 -7.76 -0.30
C PHE A 144 -3.03 -6.90 -1.12
N CYS A 145 -4.31 -7.23 -1.13
CA CYS A 145 -5.30 -6.49 -1.94
C CYS A 145 -5.34 -5.00 -1.59
N GLU A 146 -5.25 -4.64 -0.30
CA GLU A 146 -5.26 -3.25 0.15
C GLU A 146 -4.04 -2.46 -0.36
N PRO A 147 -2.79 -2.86 -0.08
CA PRO A 147 -1.63 -2.09 -0.56
C PRO A 147 -1.50 -2.11 -2.09
N LEU A 148 -1.85 -3.19 -2.76
CA LEU A 148 -1.83 -3.25 -4.22
C LEU A 148 -2.89 -2.35 -4.85
N ALA A 149 -4.06 -2.18 -4.23
CA ALA A 149 -5.09 -1.26 -4.72
C ALA A 149 -4.62 0.20 -4.77
N ASN A 150 -3.81 0.62 -3.80
CA ASN A 150 -3.18 1.94 -3.80
C ASN A 150 -2.20 2.10 -4.97
N VAL A 151 -1.42 1.05 -5.24
CA VAL A 151 -0.45 1.01 -6.35
C VAL A 151 -1.14 1.03 -7.70
N VAL A 152 -2.16 0.19 -7.91
CA VAL A 152 -2.93 0.13 -9.17
C VAL A 152 -3.61 1.48 -9.44
N HIS A 153 -4.17 2.12 -8.40
CA HIS A 153 -4.73 3.48 -8.52
C HIS A 153 -3.67 4.47 -8.99
N GLY A 154 -2.50 4.48 -8.35
CA GLY A 154 -1.40 5.36 -8.73
C GLY A 154 -0.90 5.10 -10.15
N ALA A 155 -0.64 3.86 -10.51
CA ALA A 155 -0.13 3.48 -11.82
C ALA A 155 -1.08 3.84 -12.96
N GLU A 156 -2.39 3.55 -12.84
CA GLU A 156 -3.36 3.97 -13.87
C GLU A 156 -3.44 5.49 -14.06
N ARG A 157 -3.31 6.24 -12.96
CA ARG A 157 -3.37 7.70 -13.01
C ARG A 157 -2.13 8.34 -13.66
N THR A 158 -0.96 7.68 -13.65
CA THR A 158 0.24 8.18 -14.34
C THR A 158 0.10 8.18 -15.84
N GLY A 159 -0.77 7.35 -16.39
CA GLY A 159 -0.95 7.19 -17.83
C GLY A 159 0.21 6.45 -18.51
N ILE A 160 0.90 5.55 -17.79
CA ILE A 160 1.95 4.68 -18.34
C ILE A 160 1.44 3.95 -19.58
N LYS A 161 2.24 3.93 -20.63
CA LYS A 161 1.95 3.26 -21.91
C LYS A 161 2.98 2.17 -22.18
N PRO A 162 2.64 1.17 -23.01
CA PRO A 162 3.64 0.22 -23.51
C PRO A 162 4.80 0.95 -24.20
N GLY A 163 6.03 0.59 -23.82
CA GLY A 163 7.25 1.20 -24.32
C GLY A 163 7.76 2.40 -23.53
N ASP A 164 6.97 2.97 -22.59
CA ASP A 164 7.46 4.05 -21.72
C ASP A 164 8.61 3.54 -20.83
N THR A 165 9.60 4.40 -20.59
CA THR A 165 10.65 4.16 -19.59
C THR A 165 10.21 4.73 -18.25
N VAL A 166 9.95 3.86 -17.28
CA VAL A 166 9.46 4.20 -15.93
C VAL A 166 10.57 4.03 -14.92
N GLY A 167 10.94 5.12 -14.25
CA GLY A 167 11.88 5.11 -13.13
C GLY A 167 11.19 5.17 -11.78
N ILE A 168 11.59 4.29 -10.84
CA ILE A 168 11.00 4.22 -9.50
C ILE A 168 12.10 4.36 -8.46
N ILE A 169 11.98 5.37 -7.59
CA ILE A 169 12.87 5.55 -6.43
C ILE A 169 12.17 5.18 -5.14
N GLY A 170 12.83 4.33 -4.34
CA GLY A 170 12.23 3.80 -3.11
C GLY A 170 11.60 2.42 -3.33
N ILE A 171 12.42 1.38 -3.29
CA ILE A 171 12.05 -0.03 -3.47
C ILE A 171 11.58 -0.70 -2.17
N GLY A 172 10.72 -0.02 -1.41
CA GLY A 172 9.86 -0.65 -0.40
C GLY A 172 8.76 -1.51 -1.06
N PRO A 173 7.87 -2.15 -0.26
CA PRO A 173 6.79 -2.97 -0.82
C PRO A 173 5.98 -2.24 -1.90
N ILE A 174 5.67 -0.97 -1.68
CA ILE A 174 4.92 -0.12 -2.61
C ILE A 174 5.69 0.09 -3.93
N GLY A 175 6.96 0.50 -3.85
CA GLY A 175 7.75 0.72 -5.07
C GLY A 175 8.00 -0.56 -5.86
N LEU A 176 8.19 -1.70 -5.18
CA LEU A 176 8.29 -3.01 -5.83
C LEU A 176 6.98 -3.39 -6.55
N MET A 177 5.82 -3.17 -5.91
CA MET A 177 4.53 -3.40 -6.56
C MET A 177 4.29 -2.43 -7.72
N PHE A 178 4.69 -1.14 -7.62
CA PHE A 178 4.66 -0.22 -8.78
C PHE A 178 5.50 -0.73 -9.94
N ALA A 179 6.71 -1.21 -9.66
CA ALA A 179 7.58 -1.77 -10.68
C ALA A 179 6.91 -2.96 -11.40
N ARG A 180 6.31 -3.88 -10.65
CA ARG A 180 5.59 -5.02 -11.23
C ARG A 180 4.38 -4.59 -12.06
N VAL A 181 3.56 -3.66 -11.55
CA VAL A 181 2.39 -3.14 -12.29
C VAL A 181 2.82 -2.41 -13.55
N ALA A 182 3.88 -1.58 -13.51
CA ALA A 182 4.42 -0.91 -14.68
C ALA A 182 4.92 -1.91 -15.74
N LYS A 183 5.56 -3.00 -15.31
CA LYS A 183 5.94 -4.11 -16.23
C LYS A 183 4.71 -4.73 -16.91
N LEU A 184 3.64 -4.98 -16.16
CA LEU A 184 2.38 -5.50 -16.73
C LEU A 184 1.70 -4.52 -17.68
N MET A 185 1.94 -3.21 -17.51
CA MET A 185 1.49 -2.17 -18.45
C MET A 185 2.39 -2.05 -19.70
N GLY A 186 3.45 -2.87 -19.81
CA GLY A 186 4.35 -2.92 -20.96
C GLY A 186 5.50 -1.90 -20.92
N ALA A 187 5.78 -1.32 -19.77
CA ALA A 187 6.87 -0.37 -19.62
C ALA A 187 8.25 -1.06 -19.48
N ARG A 188 9.30 -0.35 -19.87
CA ARG A 188 10.66 -0.60 -19.42
C ARG A 188 10.84 0.02 -18.03
N VAL A 189 11.24 -0.77 -17.04
CA VAL A 189 11.25 -0.36 -15.63
C VAL A 189 12.66 -0.31 -15.07
N ILE A 190 13.02 0.85 -14.53
CA ILE A 190 14.27 1.12 -13.81
C ILE A 190 13.93 1.37 -12.36
N VAL A 191 14.48 0.58 -11.44
CA VAL A 191 14.28 0.77 -10.01
C VAL A 191 15.55 1.21 -9.31
N ALA A 192 15.43 2.09 -8.33
CA ALA A 192 16.58 2.59 -7.57
C ALA A 192 16.35 2.49 -6.06
N GLY A 193 17.34 1.93 -5.35
CA GLY A 193 17.27 1.74 -3.90
C GLY A 193 18.63 1.48 -3.27
N ARG A 194 18.64 1.29 -1.93
CA ARG A 194 19.88 1.11 -1.15
C ARG A 194 19.95 -0.21 -0.39
N ASN A 195 18.81 -0.86 -0.20
CA ASN A 195 18.72 -2.02 0.69
C ASN A 195 18.92 -3.32 -0.11
N PRO A 196 19.90 -4.19 0.24
CA PRO A 196 20.23 -5.40 -0.51
C PRO A 196 19.04 -6.38 -0.64
N ILE A 197 18.25 -6.55 0.43
CA ILE A 197 17.08 -7.44 0.44
C ILE A 197 16.04 -6.95 -0.59
N LYS A 198 15.83 -5.64 -0.64
CA LYS A 198 14.86 -5.03 -1.54
C LYS A 198 15.37 -4.95 -2.98
N LEU A 199 16.68 -4.80 -3.19
CA LEU A 199 17.30 -4.90 -4.50
C LEU A 199 17.13 -6.31 -5.08
N LYS A 200 17.31 -7.35 -4.26
CA LYS A 200 17.04 -8.73 -4.68
C LYS A 200 15.56 -8.96 -5.03
N ALA A 201 14.64 -8.43 -4.26
CA ALA A 201 13.21 -8.50 -4.57
C ALA A 201 12.82 -7.73 -5.85
N ALA A 202 13.57 -6.70 -6.22
CA ALA A 202 13.35 -5.99 -7.48
C ALA A 202 13.64 -6.89 -8.70
N GLU A 203 14.59 -7.82 -8.58
CA GLU A 203 14.86 -8.85 -9.58
C GLU A 203 13.78 -9.96 -9.54
N ASP A 204 13.60 -10.58 -8.38
CA ASP A 204 12.82 -11.81 -8.22
C ASP A 204 11.30 -11.61 -8.34
N PHE A 205 10.80 -10.45 -7.92
CA PHE A 205 9.37 -10.14 -7.90
C PHE A 205 8.96 -9.10 -8.94
N ALA A 206 9.69 -7.98 -9.02
CA ALA A 206 9.26 -6.87 -9.89
C ALA A 206 9.65 -7.10 -11.36
N HIS A 207 10.64 -7.96 -11.62
CA HIS A 207 11.22 -8.19 -12.96
C HIS A 207 11.62 -6.87 -13.63
N ALA A 208 12.25 -5.99 -12.84
CA ALA A 208 12.76 -4.72 -13.34
C ALA A 208 13.84 -4.94 -14.39
N ASP A 209 13.85 -4.10 -15.43
CA ASP A 209 14.85 -4.20 -16.50
C ASP A 209 16.24 -3.71 -16.06
N GLU A 210 16.24 -2.69 -15.16
CA GLU A 210 17.46 -2.17 -14.54
C GLU A 210 17.28 -1.99 -13.04
N ILE A 211 18.27 -2.43 -12.27
CA ILE A 211 18.27 -2.36 -10.80
C ILE A 211 19.48 -1.56 -10.34
N VAL A 212 19.22 -0.38 -9.78
CA VAL A 212 20.25 0.58 -9.40
C VAL A 212 20.48 0.57 -7.89
N ASP A 213 21.66 0.18 -7.48
CA ASP A 213 22.11 0.29 -6.09
C ASP A 213 22.64 1.71 -5.83
N LEU A 214 21.82 2.54 -5.20
CA LEU A 214 22.15 3.94 -4.88
C LEU A 214 23.30 4.11 -3.87
N THR A 215 23.78 3.04 -3.23
CA THR A 215 24.98 3.14 -2.37
C THR A 215 26.24 3.37 -3.19
N LYS A 216 26.22 3.03 -4.47
CA LYS A 216 27.36 3.19 -5.40
C LYS A 216 27.39 4.55 -6.11
N TYR A 217 26.36 5.37 -5.94
CA TYR A 217 26.17 6.61 -6.69
C TYR A 217 25.87 7.80 -5.80
N LYS A 218 26.41 8.95 -6.13
CA LYS A 218 26.20 10.19 -5.37
C LYS A 218 24.94 10.96 -5.78
N ASN A 219 24.49 10.80 -7.02
CA ASN A 219 23.34 11.51 -7.57
C ASN A 219 22.40 10.56 -8.34
N PRO A 220 21.20 10.27 -7.81
CA PRO A 220 20.24 9.38 -8.48
C PRO A 220 19.71 9.95 -9.80
N THR A 221 19.67 11.26 -9.99
CA THR A 221 19.20 11.91 -11.22
C THR A 221 20.03 11.51 -12.42
N MET A 222 21.36 11.51 -12.27
CA MET A 222 22.29 11.14 -13.36
C MET A 222 22.06 9.71 -13.83
N ILE A 223 21.76 8.81 -12.90
CA ILE A 223 21.60 7.38 -13.19
C ILE A 223 20.34 7.11 -14.03
N PHE A 224 19.23 7.71 -13.66
CA PHE A 224 17.99 7.54 -14.43
C PHE A 224 18.12 8.07 -15.86
N ARG A 225 18.91 9.14 -16.07
CA ARG A 225 19.24 9.62 -17.41
C ARG A 225 20.15 8.67 -18.17
N GLU A 226 21.17 8.12 -17.51
CA GLU A 226 22.11 7.17 -18.11
C GLU A 226 21.39 5.91 -18.64
N PHE A 227 20.38 5.42 -17.89
CA PHE A 227 19.59 4.25 -18.28
C PHE A 227 18.34 4.58 -19.11
N SER A 228 18.04 5.86 -19.35
CA SER A 228 16.93 6.27 -20.21
C SER A 228 17.32 6.29 -21.68
N ASP A 229 16.32 6.28 -22.56
CA ASP A 229 16.53 6.30 -24.01
C ASP A 229 17.28 7.58 -24.44
N GLU A 230 18.41 7.39 -25.09
CA GLU A 230 19.30 8.46 -25.56
C GLU A 230 19.71 9.48 -24.47
N GLY A 231 19.52 9.17 -23.18
CA GLY A 231 19.85 10.07 -22.07
C GLY A 231 18.86 11.24 -21.85
N PHE A 232 17.71 11.23 -22.52
CA PHE A 232 16.71 12.31 -22.39
C PHE A 232 16.03 12.36 -21.02
N GLY A 233 15.94 11.25 -20.30
CA GLY A 233 15.24 11.08 -19.03
C GLY A 233 14.01 10.18 -19.15
N LEU A 234 13.30 10.02 -18.04
CA LEU A 234 12.19 9.09 -17.89
C LEU A 234 10.89 9.63 -18.53
N ASP A 235 10.06 8.77 -19.09
CA ASP A 235 8.68 9.08 -19.44
C ASP A 235 7.83 9.29 -18.19
N VAL A 236 8.02 8.40 -17.19
CA VAL A 236 7.34 8.48 -15.91
C VAL A 236 8.35 8.25 -14.77
N ALA A 237 8.35 9.13 -13.79
CA ALA A 237 9.15 8.99 -12.58
C ALA A 237 8.22 8.85 -11.36
N ILE A 238 8.39 7.78 -10.57
CA ILE A 238 7.57 7.49 -9.40
C ILE A 238 8.42 7.54 -8.13
N GLU A 239 8.02 8.37 -7.19
CA GLU A 239 8.67 8.52 -5.90
C GLU A 239 7.89 7.77 -4.81
N CYS A 240 8.56 6.82 -4.12
CA CYS A 240 7.97 5.97 -3.07
C CYS A 240 8.70 6.03 -1.72
N VAL A 241 9.51 7.06 -1.48
CA VAL A 241 10.27 7.25 -0.22
C VAL A 241 9.55 8.18 0.75
N GLY A 242 9.05 9.31 0.26
CA GLY A 242 8.37 10.34 1.05
C GLY A 242 9.32 11.30 1.76
N LEU A 243 10.38 11.73 1.09
CA LEU A 243 11.32 12.75 1.58
C LEU A 243 11.37 13.93 0.61
N PRO A 244 11.34 15.21 1.10
CA PRO A 244 11.33 16.39 0.24
C PRO A 244 12.49 16.44 -0.75
N GLU A 245 13.69 16.10 -0.31
CA GLU A 245 14.88 16.07 -1.15
C GLU A 245 14.82 15.01 -2.26
N ILE A 246 14.09 13.92 -2.06
CA ILE A 246 13.87 12.90 -3.08
C ILE A 246 12.80 13.35 -4.07
N TRP A 247 11.79 14.09 -3.62
CA TRP A 247 10.81 14.72 -4.50
C TRP A 247 11.48 15.71 -5.48
N GLU A 248 12.38 16.55 -4.97
CA GLU A 248 13.15 17.48 -5.81
C GLU A 248 14.04 16.73 -6.82
N GLN A 249 14.76 15.72 -6.35
CA GLN A 249 15.66 14.92 -7.19
C GLN A 249 14.92 14.16 -8.29
N ILE A 250 13.80 13.50 -7.99
CA ILE A 250 13.06 12.70 -8.99
C ILE A 250 12.41 13.58 -10.06
N PHE A 251 12.03 14.82 -9.70
CA PHE A 251 11.54 15.81 -10.67
C PHE A 251 12.56 16.07 -11.78
N ASP A 252 13.85 16.01 -11.45
CA ASP A 252 14.93 16.22 -12.42
C ASP A 252 15.20 15.01 -13.32
N CYS A 253 14.59 13.85 -13.03
CA CYS A 253 14.83 12.63 -13.79
C CYS A 253 13.95 12.51 -15.05
N VAL A 254 12.84 13.25 -15.15
CA VAL A 254 11.93 13.15 -16.29
C VAL A 254 12.40 13.96 -17.49
N ARG A 255 12.10 13.45 -18.69
CA ARG A 255 12.27 14.18 -19.94
C ARG A 255 11.20 15.27 -20.11
N PRO A 256 11.37 16.22 -21.03
CA PRO A 256 10.29 17.08 -21.47
C PRO A 256 9.06 16.26 -21.91
N GLY A 257 7.86 16.70 -21.51
CA GLY A 257 6.59 15.98 -21.72
C GLY A 257 6.33 14.82 -20.77
N GLY A 258 7.28 14.51 -19.86
CA GLY A 258 7.19 13.40 -18.90
C GLY A 258 6.27 13.68 -17.73
N THR A 259 6.03 12.64 -16.93
CA THR A 259 5.16 12.69 -15.74
C THR A 259 5.96 12.36 -14.48
N VAL A 260 5.80 13.18 -13.42
CA VAL A 260 6.31 12.89 -12.08
C VAL A 260 5.14 12.52 -11.17
N HIS A 261 5.21 11.36 -10.53
CA HIS A 261 4.24 10.91 -9.56
C HIS A 261 4.86 10.89 -8.15
N PHE A 262 4.45 11.82 -7.30
CA PHE A 262 4.81 11.89 -5.89
C PHE A 262 3.85 11.02 -5.08
N PHE A 263 4.21 9.75 -4.87
CA PHE A 263 3.39 8.79 -4.13
C PHE A 263 3.75 8.74 -2.65
N GLY A 264 5.03 8.78 -2.33
CA GLY A 264 5.51 8.75 -0.95
C GLY A 264 5.13 10.03 -0.19
N GLY A 265 4.26 9.91 0.83
CA GLY A 265 3.86 11.06 1.66
C GLY A 265 4.99 11.59 2.54
N CYS A 266 5.36 12.86 2.38
CA CYS A 266 6.31 13.57 3.23
C CYS A 266 5.72 13.90 4.62
N LYS A 267 6.57 14.33 5.54
CA LYS A 267 6.13 14.85 6.85
C LYS A 267 5.23 16.08 6.64
N SER A 268 4.16 16.19 7.41
CA SER A 268 3.28 17.37 7.37
C SER A 268 4.07 18.69 7.55
N GLY A 269 3.75 19.67 6.72
CA GLY A 269 4.44 20.98 6.69
C GLY A 269 5.72 21.01 5.87
N SER A 270 6.18 19.88 5.29
CA SER A 270 7.31 19.88 4.36
C SER A 270 6.99 20.71 3.11
N LYS A 271 8.03 21.32 2.54
CA LYS A 271 7.97 22.08 1.29
C LYS A 271 9.07 21.60 0.36
N VAL A 272 8.86 21.72 -0.95
CA VAL A 272 9.84 21.41 -1.99
C VAL A 272 9.99 22.60 -2.93
N CYS A 273 11.17 22.75 -3.51
CA CYS A 273 11.48 23.77 -4.49
C CYS A 273 11.71 23.09 -5.85
N LEU A 274 10.89 23.43 -6.84
CA LEU A 274 10.98 22.88 -8.20
C LEU A 274 11.32 23.98 -9.19
N ASP A 275 12.17 23.64 -10.17
CA ASP A 275 12.55 24.57 -11.25
C ASP A 275 11.32 24.87 -12.14
N THR A 276 10.83 26.11 -12.06
CA THR A 276 9.65 26.56 -12.83
C THR A 276 9.91 26.64 -14.31
N THR A 277 11.15 26.89 -14.72
CA THR A 277 11.55 26.93 -16.15
C THR A 277 11.46 25.52 -16.73
N LYS A 278 12.05 24.55 -16.05
CA LYS A 278 11.95 23.15 -16.44
C LYS A 278 10.50 22.66 -16.46
N MET A 279 9.71 23.00 -15.44
CA MET A 279 8.31 22.59 -15.33
C MET A 279 7.49 23.16 -16.50
N HIS A 280 7.58 24.47 -16.75
CA HIS A 280 6.75 25.17 -17.75
C HIS A 280 7.19 24.86 -19.18
N TYR A 281 8.48 25.07 -19.51
CA TYR A 281 8.98 24.88 -20.86
C TYR A 281 9.26 23.41 -21.21
N GLY A 282 9.39 22.57 -20.19
CA GLY A 282 9.48 21.11 -20.34
C GLY A 282 8.12 20.42 -20.43
N ASP A 283 6.98 21.14 -20.29
CA ASP A 283 5.64 20.54 -20.27
C ASP A 283 5.53 19.34 -19.30
N ILE A 284 6.12 19.48 -18.10
CA ILE A 284 6.20 18.41 -17.10
C ILE A 284 4.86 18.29 -16.38
N LYS A 285 4.32 17.07 -16.33
CA LYS A 285 3.11 16.76 -15.54
C LYS A 285 3.52 16.35 -14.13
N ILE A 286 2.94 16.99 -13.13
CA ILE A 286 3.12 16.64 -11.71
C ILE A 286 1.81 16.11 -11.16
N MET A 287 1.88 14.98 -10.49
CA MET A 287 0.71 14.39 -9.87
C MET A 287 1.01 13.68 -8.56
N SER A 288 -0.02 13.46 -7.79
CA SER A 288 -0.02 12.56 -6.63
C SER A 288 -1.34 11.79 -6.57
N VAL A 289 -1.32 10.66 -5.88
CA VAL A 289 -2.53 9.89 -5.61
C VAL A 289 -2.55 9.55 -4.12
N PHE A 290 -3.68 9.83 -3.51
CA PHE A 290 -3.94 9.45 -2.12
C PHE A 290 -4.95 8.29 -2.11
N HIS A 291 -4.60 7.22 -1.43
CA HIS A 291 -5.48 6.11 -1.10
C HIS A 291 -6.09 5.37 -2.32
N HIS A 292 -6.74 4.25 -2.07
CA HIS A 292 -7.45 3.46 -3.08
C HIS A 292 -8.93 3.88 -3.21
N THR A 293 -9.62 3.25 -4.16
CA THR A 293 -11.09 3.32 -4.30
C THR A 293 -11.66 1.92 -4.45
N PRO A 294 -12.99 1.72 -4.31
CA PRO A 294 -13.60 0.41 -4.52
C PRO A 294 -13.27 -0.24 -5.87
N LYS A 295 -13.17 0.56 -6.93
CA LYS A 295 -12.75 0.11 -8.26
C LYS A 295 -11.36 -0.54 -8.23
N TYR A 296 -10.41 0.14 -7.62
CA TYR A 296 -9.01 -0.31 -7.61
C TYR A 296 -8.77 -1.45 -6.62
N PHE A 297 -9.58 -1.52 -5.55
CA PHE A 297 -9.55 -2.65 -4.62
C PHE A 297 -9.97 -3.96 -5.32
N ARG A 298 -11.01 -3.92 -6.17
CA ARG A 298 -11.42 -5.06 -7.00
C ARG A 298 -10.36 -5.42 -8.03
N LYS A 299 -9.80 -4.43 -8.74
CA LYS A 299 -8.70 -4.68 -9.69
C LYS A 299 -7.46 -5.32 -9.06
N ALA A 300 -7.13 -4.92 -7.85
CA ALA A 300 -6.02 -5.52 -7.12
C ALA A 300 -6.27 -7.00 -6.82
N LEU A 301 -7.51 -7.34 -6.41
CA LEU A 301 -7.90 -8.74 -6.22
C LEU A 301 -7.78 -9.53 -7.54
N ASP A 302 -8.22 -8.95 -8.66
CA ASP A 302 -8.15 -9.60 -9.97
C ASP A 302 -6.69 -9.90 -10.37
N TYR A 303 -5.75 -8.96 -10.20
CA TYR A 303 -4.32 -9.17 -10.47
C TYR A 303 -3.69 -10.26 -9.57
N ILE A 304 -4.10 -10.33 -8.30
CA ILE A 304 -3.60 -11.35 -7.39
C ILE A 304 -4.19 -12.71 -7.72
N ALA A 305 -5.49 -12.75 -8.03
CA ALA A 305 -6.20 -14.00 -8.32
C ALA A 305 -5.77 -14.63 -9.66
N SER A 306 -5.48 -13.81 -10.68
CA SER A 306 -4.96 -14.29 -11.97
C SER A 306 -3.53 -14.87 -11.85
N GLY A 307 -2.78 -14.48 -10.81
CA GLY A 307 -1.38 -14.85 -10.67
C GLY A 307 -0.41 -13.91 -11.41
N ASP A 308 -0.91 -12.83 -12.02
CA ASP A 308 -0.06 -11.83 -12.69
C ASP A 308 0.92 -11.16 -11.72
N ILE A 309 0.55 -11.07 -10.43
CA ILE A 309 1.39 -10.52 -9.37
C ILE A 309 1.54 -11.54 -8.25
N GLU A 310 2.72 -12.11 -8.12
CA GLU A 310 3.08 -13.12 -7.11
C GLU A 310 3.45 -12.44 -5.78
N VAL A 311 2.47 -11.76 -5.17
CA VAL A 311 2.66 -10.90 -3.98
C VAL A 311 3.31 -11.61 -2.79
N GLU A 312 3.17 -12.92 -2.68
CA GLU A 312 3.78 -13.76 -1.64
C GLU A 312 5.31 -13.67 -1.64
N LYS A 313 5.94 -13.37 -2.77
CA LYS A 313 7.40 -13.13 -2.85
C LYS A 313 7.87 -11.90 -2.05
N LEU A 314 6.95 -11.04 -1.63
CA LEU A 314 7.24 -9.89 -0.77
C LEU A 314 7.19 -10.23 0.71
N ILE A 315 6.75 -11.43 1.10
CA ILE A 315 6.71 -11.89 2.49
C ILE A 315 8.12 -12.29 2.90
N THR A 316 8.70 -11.57 3.86
CA THR A 316 10.02 -11.89 4.42
C THR A 316 9.93 -13.07 5.37
N GLU A 317 8.91 -13.09 6.23
CA GLU A 317 8.72 -14.11 7.26
C GLU A 317 7.26 -14.11 7.73
N THR A 318 6.79 -15.26 8.24
CA THR A 318 5.50 -15.40 8.90
C THR A 318 5.71 -15.42 10.41
N LEU A 319 4.98 -14.57 11.13
CA LEU A 319 5.11 -14.37 12.56
C LEU A 319 3.76 -14.53 13.29
N PRO A 320 3.74 -14.98 14.55
CA PRO A 320 2.54 -14.94 15.38
C PRO A 320 2.24 -13.51 15.89
N LEU A 321 1.04 -13.30 16.46
CA LEU A 321 0.60 -11.98 16.95
C LEU A 321 1.57 -11.36 17.97
N GLU A 322 2.09 -12.13 18.92
CA GLU A 322 2.99 -11.63 19.95
C GLU A 322 4.32 -11.08 19.41
N LYS A 323 4.61 -11.36 18.14
CA LYS A 323 5.84 -10.87 17.46
C LYS A 323 5.60 -9.59 16.63
N VAL A 324 4.43 -8.97 16.69
CA VAL A 324 4.15 -7.74 15.91
C VAL A 324 5.10 -6.61 16.30
N GLU A 325 5.44 -6.44 17.60
CA GLU A 325 6.43 -5.43 17.99
C GLU A 325 7.81 -5.71 17.40
N TYR A 326 8.26 -6.95 17.43
CA TYR A 326 9.48 -7.38 16.74
C TYR A 326 9.41 -7.06 15.24
N ALA A 327 8.29 -7.34 14.59
CA ALA A 327 8.10 -7.01 13.19
C ALA A 327 8.25 -5.50 12.91
N MET A 328 7.69 -4.63 13.78
CA MET A 328 7.85 -3.17 13.66
C MET A 328 9.32 -2.76 13.78
N GLN A 329 10.07 -3.33 14.72
CA GLN A 329 11.51 -3.05 14.89
C GLN A 329 12.32 -3.50 13.68
N GLN A 330 12.07 -4.71 13.14
CA GLN A 330 12.77 -5.19 11.95
C GLN A 330 12.50 -4.33 10.71
N HIS A 331 11.28 -3.77 10.58
CA HIS A 331 10.98 -2.78 9.54
C HIS A 331 11.78 -1.48 9.71
N ILE A 332 11.89 -0.97 10.93
CA ILE A 332 12.66 0.25 11.27
C ILE A 332 14.14 0.04 10.89
N GLU A 333 14.66 -1.15 11.15
CA GLU A 333 16.04 -1.54 10.82
C GLU A 333 16.24 -1.85 9.33
N GLY A 334 15.18 -1.85 8.53
CA GLY A 334 15.24 -2.15 7.10
C GLY A 334 15.48 -3.63 6.76
N LYS A 335 15.28 -4.55 7.71
CA LYS A 335 15.56 -5.98 7.57
C LYS A 335 14.42 -6.80 6.95
N ALA A 336 13.34 -6.13 6.54
CA ALA A 336 12.18 -6.81 5.96
C ALA A 336 11.54 -6.00 4.82
N ILE A 337 10.81 -6.71 3.98
CA ILE A 337 9.89 -6.12 2.99
C ILE A 337 8.50 -6.06 3.61
N LYS A 338 7.88 -7.22 3.90
CA LYS A 338 6.64 -7.35 4.68
C LYS A 338 6.71 -8.58 5.58
N PHE A 339 6.10 -8.52 6.74
CA PHE A 339 5.79 -9.69 7.55
C PHE A 339 4.34 -10.10 7.34
N LEU A 340 4.14 -11.40 7.24
CA LEU A 340 2.81 -12.01 7.38
C LEU A 340 2.58 -12.30 8.87
N ILE A 341 1.49 -11.82 9.41
CA ILE A 341 1.06 -12.12 10.77
C ILE A 341 -0.02 -13.20 10.70
N ASN A 342 0.26 -14.34 11.31
CA ASN A 342 -0.72 -15.43 11.49
C ASN A 342 -1.28 -15.36 12.90
N PRO A 343 -2.56 -14.97 13.08
CA PRO A 343 -3.14 -14.82 14.41
C PRO A 343 -3.39 -16.15 15.15
N TRP A 344 -3.11 -17.28 14.51
CA TRP A 344 -3.40 -18.64 15.01
C TRP A 344 -2.14 -19.49 15.21
N ALA A 345 -0.95 -18.91 14.95
CA ALA A 345 0.34 -19.58 15.16
C ALA A 345 0.75 -19.60 16.64
#